data_a1b43eab857b19832512a15a1c086a7a
#
_entry.id   a1b43eab857b19832512a15a1c086a7a
#
_cell.length_a   1.000
_cell.length_b   1.000
_cell.length_c   1.000
_cell.angle_alpha   90.00
_cell.angle_beta   90.00
_cell.angle_gamma   90.00
#
_symmetry.space_group_name_H-M   'P 1'
#
loop_
_entity.id
_entity.type
_entity.pdbx_description
1 polymer ?
#
loop_
_entity_poly.entity_id
_entity_poly.type
_entity_poly.pdbx_seq_one_letter_code
_entity_poly.pdbx_strand_id
1 'polypeptide(L)'
;MEIGVLGFLDSKNIGDYIQSQAVIDLIKPNKTKFIDRENLHEYDGNNLKTIINGWFMEKPNNWPPSAKIKPLFLSFHINPSIVKTFLNKKSIEYFKKNEPIGCRDYYTRDVLIKKGVNAFYSSCLTTTIDRKKYLKEKPPTGIIVIGAFDRLNPIIDNKSIFKLLLSIIKYPFKKISYTIKLKKFNNHLLGLNREINTHSQIIKQPVKSHQKGIELAKEMLEKIAKSEIIITSRIHAALPALAMGLKVIFIDEGLDHNNHKQRLLGLKNYFTCVNYKDFFMINFDTIKQDLSHKEYVYNIKKTINNFKNK
;
A
#
# COMPACT_ATOMS: atom_id res chain seq x y z
N MET A 1 19.34 -11.89 -16.83
CA MET A 1 19.16 -10.42 -16.78
C MET A 1 18.85 -10.02 -15.35
N GLU A 2 19.44 -8.92 -14.85
CA GLU A 2 19.21 -8.41 -13.50
C GLU A 2 17.77 -7.92 -13.32
N ILE A 3 17.21 -8.04 -12.09
CA ILE A 3 15.87 -7.57 -11.79
C ILE A 3 15.94 -6.37 -10.85
N GLY A 4 15.40 -5.25 -11.31
CA GLY A 4 15.27 -4.01 -10.54
C GLY A 4 14.06 -4.03 -9.61
N VAL A 5 14.19 -3.37 -8.47
CA VAL A 5 13.15 -3.17 -7.46
C VAL A 5 12.86 -1.67 -7.37
N LEU A 6 11.57 -1.30 -7.34
CA LEU A 6 11.21 0.10 -7.16
C LEU A 6 11.60 0.59 -5.77
N GLY A 7 12.23 1.75 -5.73
CA GLY A 7 12.47 2.52 -4.53
C GLY A 7 11.56 3.75 -4.45
N PHE A 8 11.48 4.33 -3.28
CA PHE A 8 10.58 5.45 -2.98
C PHE A 8 11.29 6.46 -2.09
N LEU A 9 12.34 7.09 -2.65
CA LEU A 9 13.07 8.15 -1.94
C LEU A 9 12.12 9.30 -1.59
N ASP A 10 12.43 9.97 -0.50
CA ASP A 10 11.64 11.05 0.09
C ASP A 10 10.22 10.67 0.54
N SER A 11 9.81 9.40 0.44
CA SER A 11 8.58 8.94 1.05
C SER A 11 8.65 8.99 2.58
N LYS A 12 7.55 9.43 3.20
CA LYS A 12 7.31 9.31 4.65
C LYS A 12 6.46 8.09 4.99
N ASN A 13 6.02 7.34 3.99
CA ASN A 13 5.14 6.20 4.15
C ASN A 13 5.91 4.88 4.00
N ILE A 14 6.17 4.19 5.10
CA ILE A 14 6.88 2.90 5.11
C ILE A 14 6.16 1.85 4.24
N GLY A 15 4.84 1.98 4.06
CA GLY A 15 4.05 1.09 3.20
C GLY A 15 4.54 1.02 1.75
N ASP A 16 5.22 2.06 1.26
CA ASP A 16 5.81 2.04 -0.08
C ASP A 16 6.97 1.05 -0.13
N TYR A 17 7.84 1.03 0.88
CA TYR A 17 8.93 0.05 0.99
C TYR A 17 8.47 -1.35 1.41
N ILE A 18 7.30 -1.51 2.03
CA ILE A 18 6.69 -2.83 2.20
C ILE A 18 6.37 -3.46 0.85
N GLN A 19 5.97 -2.66 -0.14
CA GLN A 19 5.76 -3.16 -1.51
C GLN A 19 7.09 -3.58 -2.17
N SER A 20 8.17 -2.81 -1.98
CA SER A 20 9.51 -3.17 -2.45
C SER A 20 9.99 -4.47 -1.78
N GLN A 21 9.78 -4.60 -0.47
CA GLN A 21 10.15 -5.80 0.28
C GLN A 21 9.39 -7.03 -0.22
N ALA A 22 8.11 -6.90 -0.56
CA ALA A 22 7.34 -8.00 -1.15
C ALA A 22 7.93 -8.48 -2.49
N VAL A 23 8.42 -7.55 -3.33
CA VAL A 23 9.14 -7.90 -4.56
C VAL A 23 10.44 -8.63 -4.25
N ILE A 24 11.26 -8.11 -3.32
CA ILE A 24 12.53 -8.75 -2.91
C ILE A 24 12.28 -10.16 -2.40
N ASP A 25 11.23 -10.38 -1.61
CA ASP A 25 10.86 -11.68 -1.08
C ASP A 25 10.52 -12.70 -2.16
N LEU A 26 9.91 -12.25 -3.25
CA LEU A 26 9.52 -13.10 -4.37
C LEU A 26 10.68 -13.40 -5.32
N ILE A 27 11.48 -12.39 -5.65
CA ILE A 27 12.59 -12.57 -6.60
C ILE A 27 13.83 -13.18 -5.97
N LYS A 28 14.05 -12.97 -4.66
CA LYS A 28 15.22 -13.43 -3.89
C LYS A 28 16.54 -13.10 -4.61
N PRO A 29 16.85 -11.84 -4.87
CA PRO A 29 18.04 -11.47 -5.62
C PRO A 29 19.29 -11.64 -4.75
N ASN A 30 20.44 -12.01 -5.37
CA ASN A 30 21.73 -12.01 -4.68
C ASN A 30 22.11 -10.60 -4.25
N LYS A 31 21.85 -9.62 -5.11
CA LYS A 31 22.02 -8.18 -4.83
C LYS A 31 20.79 -7.41 -5.36
N THR A 32 20.24 -6.55 -4.52
CA THR A 32 19.08 -5.73 -4.92
C THR A 32 19.55 -4.48 -5.64
N LYS A 33 19.08 -4.28 -6.87
CA LYS A 33 19.23 -3.03 -7.61
C LYS A 33 17.97 -2.21 -7.49
N PHE A 34 18.05 -1.08 -6.81
CA PHE A 34 16.94 -0.15 -6.68
C PHE A 34 16.92 0.86 -7.82
N ILE A 35 15.71 1.21 -8.27
CA ILE A 35 15.45 2.36 -9.13
C ILE A 35 14.34 3.16 -8.47
N ASP A 36 14.55 4.46 -8.30
CA ASP A 36 13.51 5.32 -7.77
C ASP A 36 12.33 5.39 -8.74
N ARG A 37 11.10 5.25 -8.21
CA ARG A 37 9.86 5.27 -8.99
C ARG A 37 9.71 6.53 -9.84
N GLU A 38 10.13 7.68 -9.32
CA GLU A 38 9.99 8.97 -10.01
C GLU A 38 11.06 9.19 -11.09
N ASN A 39 12.12 8.36 -11.11
CA ASN A 39 13.27 8.53 -12.00
C ASN A 39 13.45 7.35 -12.98
N LEU A 40 12.42 6.55 -13.22
CA LEU A 40 12.47 5.42 -14.17
C LEU A 40 12.82 5.86 -15.60
N HIS A 41 12.46 7.08 -16.00
CA HIS A 41 12.72 7.63 -17.34
C HIS A 41 14.19 8.00 -17.55
N GLU A 42 14.93 8.28 -16.49
CA GLU A 42 16.35 8.64 -16.51
C GLU A 42 17.28 7.42 -16.47
N TYR A 43 16.72 6.22 -16.33
CA TYR A 43 17.56 5.03 -16.23
C TYR A 43 18.37 4.79 -17.52
N ASP A 44 19.70 4.84 -17.42
CA ASP A 44 20.65 4.72 -18.53
C ASP A 44 21.57 3.49 -18.45
N GLY A 45 21.46 2.68 -17.36
CA GLY A 45 22.24 1.46 -17.16
C GLY A 45 21.97 0.35 -18.20
N ASN A 46 22.48 -0.84 -17.93
CA ASN A 46 22.22 -2.03 -18.77
C ASN A 46 20.73 -2.42 -18.78
N ASN A 47 20.31 -3.19 -19.79
CA ASN A 47 18.94 -3.69 -19.86
C ASN A 47 18.53 -4.37 -18.56
N LEU A 48 17.42 -3.93 -17.98
CA LEU A 48 16.97 -4.30 -16.67
C LEU A 48 15.51 -4.74 -16.70
N LYS A 49 15.22 -5.93 -16.20
CA LYS A 49 13.85 -6.33 -15.89
C LYS A 49 13.37 -5.60 -14.65
N THR A 50 12.13 -5.08 -14.63
CA THR A 50 11.62 -4.39 -13.45
C THR A 50 10.14 -4.70 -13.25
N ILE A 51 9.77 -5.08 -12.04
CA ILE A 51 8.36 -5.22 -11.67
C ILE A 51 7.83 -3.83 -11.37
N ILE A 52 6.91 -3.34 -12.20
CA ILE A 52 6.27 -2.02 -12.05
C ILE A 52 5.01 -2.20 -11.22
N ASN A 53 5.14 -1.95 -9.91
CA ASN A 53 4.09 -2.09 -8.91
C ASN A 53 3.90 -0.82 -8.10
N GLY A 54 2.78 -0.70 -7.38
CA GLY A 54 2.52 0.40 -6.46
C GLY A 54 1.86 1.62 -7.09
N TRP A 55 1.94 2.72 -6.36
CA TRP A 55 1.31 4.00 -6.69
C TRP A 55 2.09 4.77 -7.75
N PHE A 56 1.47 5.11 -8.85
CA PHE A 56 2.02 5.95 -9.91
C PHE A 56 1.15 7.20 -10.09
N MET A 57 1.68 8.39 -10.11
CA MET A 57 2.96 8.77 -9.56
C MET A 57 2.85 10.25 -9.13
N GLU A 58 3.88 10.82 -8.51
CA GLU A 58 3.85 12.24 -8.10
C GLU A 58 4.26 13.17 -9.25
N LYS A 59 5.19 12.70 -10.12
CA LYS A 59 5.72 13.47 -11.27
C LYS A 59 5.29 12.83 -12.59
N PRO A 60 4.03 13.02 -13.05
CA PRO A 60 3.50 12.32 -14.23
C PRO A 60 4.27 12.62 -15.55
N ASN A 61 5.00 13.73 -15.62
CA ASN A 61 5.83 14.07 -16.78
C ASN A 61 7.09 13.17 -16.90
N ASN A 62 7.48 12.48 -15.80
CA ASN A 62 8.58 11.53 -15.78
C ASN A 62 8.17 10.12 -16.27
N TRP A 63 7.09 10.04 -17.04
CA TRP A 63 6.59 8.81 -17.63
C TRP A 63 6.61 8.88 -19.17
N PRO A 64 6.90 7.82 -19.92
CA PRO A 64 7.14 6.45 -19.47
C PRO A 64 8.60 6.18 -19.04
N PRO A 65 8.86 4.96 -18.49
CA PRO A 65 10.21 4.47 -18.20
C PRO A 65 11.14 4.45 -19.40
N SER A 66 12.44 4.48 -19.15
CA SER A 66 13.51 4.29 -20.15
C SER A 66 13.31 3.02 -20.96
N ALA A 67 13.68 3.05 -22.25
CA ALA A 67 13.61 1.89 -23.15
C ALA A 67 14.51 0.71 -22.70
N LYS A 68 15.50 0.97 -21.82
CA LYS A 68 16.36 -0.06 -21.22
C LYS A 68 15.66 -0.84 -20.10
N ILE A 69 14.49 -0.39 -19.64
CA ILE A 69 13.67 -1.10 -18.65
C ILE A 69 12.68 -2.00 -19.37
N LYS A 70 12.80 -3.31 -19.10
CA LYS A 70 11.80 -4.32 -19.48
C LYS A 70 10.79 -4.44 -18.35
N PRO A 71 9.58 -3.86 -18.46
CA PRO A 71 8.61 -3.87 -17.36
C PRO A 71 7.82 -5.18 -17.31
N LEU A 72 7.50 -5.61 -16.08
CA LEU A 72 6.35 -6.46 -15.79
C LEU A 72 5.37 -5.62 -14.95
N PHE A 73 4.23 -5.28 -15.52
CA PHE A 73 3.17 -4.62 -14.74
C PHE A 73 2.42 -5.62 -13.88
N LEU A 74 2.54 -5.46 -12.56
CA LEU A 74 1.85 -6.32 -11.60
C LEU A 74 1.59 -5.53 -10.31
N SER A 75 0.34 -5.49 -9.88
CA SER A 75 -0.10 -4.62 -8.76
C SER A 75 0.09 -3.12 -9.02
N PHE A 76 0.00 -2.74 -10.28
CA PHE A 76 0.13 -1.36 -10.73
C PHE A 76 -1.10 -0.52 -10.35
N HIS A 77 -0.90 0.71 -9.91
CA HIS A 77 -1.98 1.60 -9.53
C HIS A 77 -1.73 3.03 -10.00
N ILE A 78 -2.71 3.62 -10.68
CA ILE A 78 -2.66 5.01 -11.13
C ILE A 78 -3.33 5.91 -10.09
N ASN A 79 -2.63 7.00 -9.71
CA ASN A 79 -3.20 8.03 -8.87
C ASN A 79 -4.42 8.68 -9.57
N PRO A 80 -5.64 8.62 -9.00
CA PRO A 80 -6.82 9.17 -9.65
C PRO A 80 -6.73 10.66 -9.97
N SER A 81 -5.97 11.43 -9.19
CA SER A 81 -5.84 12.87 -9.38
C SER A 81 -5.06 13.25 -10.64
N ILE A 82 -4.22 12.35 -11.17
CA ILE A 82 -3.35 12.63 -12.33
C ILE A 82 -3.77 11.88 -13.59
N VAL A 83 -4.84 11.10 -13.56
CA VAL A 83 -5.25 10.23 -14.67
C VAL A 83 -5.30 10.97 -16.01
N LYS A 84 -5.84 12.19 -16.03
CA LYS A 84 -5.94 13.00 -17.27
C LYS A 84 -4.57 13.33 -17.87
N THR A 85 -3.60 13.71 -17.04
CA THR A 85 -2.24 14.06 -17.47
C THR A 85 -1.41 12.80 -17.76
N PHE A 86 -1.56 11.78 -16.92
CA PHE A 86 -0.77 10.56 -16.98
C PHE A 86 -1.15 9.68 -18.19
N LEU A 87 -2.42 9.54 -18.52
CA LEU A 87 -2.91 8.73 -19.65
C LEU A 87 -2.98 9.53 -20.97
N ASN A 88 -1.89 10.18 -21.33
CA ASN A 88 -1.71 10.80 -22.65
C ASN A 88 -1.39 9.74 -23.73
N LYS A 89 -1.32 10.14 -25.00
CA LYS A 89 -1.07 9.25 -26.14
C LYS A 89 0.21 8.40 -25.97
N LYS A 90 1.31 9.02 -25.57
CA LYS A 90 2.60 8.34 -25.34
C LYS A 90 2.50 7.27 -24.25
N SER A 91 1.78 7.56 -23.16
CA SER A 91 1.56 6.58 -22.08
C SER A 91 0.72 5.39 -22.54
N ILE A 92 -0.35 5.64 -23.31
CA ILE A 92 -1.23 4.58 -23.82
C ILE A 92 -0.45 3.67 -24.78
N GLU A 93 0.35 4.23 -25.68
CA GLU A 93 1.22 3.47 -26.58
C GLU A 93 2.22 2.61 -25.81
N TYR A 94 2.82 3.16 -24.75
CA TYR A 94 3.72 2.43 -23.87
C TYR A 94 3.02 1.26 -23.16
N PHE A 95 1.82 1.46 -22.62
CA PHE A 95 1.06 0.39 -21.98
C PHE A 95 0.71 -0.70 -23.00
N LYS A 96 0.20 -0.35 -24.19
CA LYS A 96 -0.13 -1.32 -25.24
C LYS A 96 1.07 -2.18 -25.66
N LYS A 97 2.25 -1.59 -25.73
CA LYS A 97 3.50 -2.34 -26.04
C LYS A 97 3.87 -3.35 -24.95
N ASN A 98 3.42 -3.15 -23.71
CA ASN A 98 3.82 -3.94 -22.55
C ASN A 98 2.63 -4.68 -21.88
N GLU A 99 1.56 -4.91 -22.63
CA GLU A 99 0.40 -5.71 -22.20
C GLU A 99 0.75 -7.17 -21.90
N PRO A 100 -0.03 -7.85 -21.04
CA PRO A 100 -1.16 -7.34 -20.25
C PRO A 100 -0.73 -6.58 -18.99
N ILE A 101 -1.53 -5.59 -18.55
CA ILE A 101 -1.24 -4.77 -17.38
C ILE A 101 -1.96 -5.31 -16.15
N GLY A 102 -1.22 -5.83 -15.18
CA GLY A 102 -1.74 -6.30 -13.90
C GLY A 102 -2.00 -5.15 -12.92
N CYS A 103 -3.25 -4.84 -12.66
CA CYS A 103 -3.68 -3.71 -11.85
C CYS A 103 -3.98 -4.12 -10.41
N ARG A 104 -3.59 -3.27 -9.45
CA ARG A 104 -3.83 -3.50 -8.02
C ARG A 104 -5.30 -3.37 -7.63
N ASP A 105 -6.04 -2.52 -8.31
CA ASP A 105 -7.44 -2.19 -8.01
C ASP A 105 -8.27 -2.10 -9.29
N TYR A 106 -9.59 -2.22 -9.12
CA TYR A 106 -10.52 -2.19 -10.25
C TYR A 106 -10.55 -0.83 -10.94
N TYR A 107 -10.35 0.26 -10.21
CA TYR A 107 -10.32 1.59 -10.81
C TYR A 107 -9.23 1.71 -11.89
N THR A 108 -7.99 1.34 -11.57
CA THR A 108 -6.86 1.38 -12.50
C THR A 108 -7.11 0.47 -13.70
N ARG A 109 -7.60 -0.75 -13.47
CA ARG A 109 -7.98 -1.70 -14.53
C ARG A 109 -8.98 -1.07 -15.50
N ASP A 110 -10.09 -0.55 -14.96
CA ASP A 110 -11.20 -0.06 -15.77
C ASP A 110 -10.84 1.21 -16.57
N VAL A 111 -10.02 2.08 -15.99
CA VAL A 111 -9.50 3.28 -16.68
C VAL A 111 -8.59 2.88 -17.85
N LEU A 112 -7.73 1.87 -17.69
CA LEU A 112 -6.87 1.38 -18.76
C LEU A 112 -7.68 0.67 -19.87
N ILE A 113 -8.65 -0.18 -19.50
CA ILE A 113 -9.54 -0.85 -20.47
C ILE A 113 -10.32 0.18 -21.29
N LYS A 114 -10.85 1.24 -20.68
CA LYS A 114 -11.53 2.35 -21.38
C LYS A 114 -10.62 3.08 -22.38
N LYS A 115 -9.30 2.95 -22.25
CA LYS A 115 -8.30 3.49 -23.19
C LYS A 115 -7.82 2.45 -24.21
N GLY A 116 -8.45 1.28 -24.27
CA GLY A 116 -8.12 0.19 -25.20
C GLY A 116 -6.82 -0.54 -24.84
N VAL A 117 -6.44 -0.55 -23.55
CA VAL A 117 -5.30 -1.29 -23.02
C VAL A 117 -5.80 -2.59 -22.40
N ASN A 118 -5.18 -3.72 -22.74
CA ASN A 118 -5.46 -5.01 -22.11
C ASN A 118 -4.96 -5.01 -20.66
N ALA A 119 -5.88 -4.94 -19.71
CA ALA A 119 -5.59 -4.85 -18.29
C ALA A 119 -6.46 -5.83 -17.49
N PHE A 120 -5.90 -6.36 -16.40
CA PHE A 120 -6.59 -7.30 -15.50
C PHE A 120 -6.36 -6.93 -14.03
N TYR A 121 -7.22 -7.41 -13.15
CA TYR A 121 -7.04 -7.23 -11.70
C TYR A 121 -6.07 -8.29 -11.18
N SER A 122 -4.94 -7.85 -10.64
CA SER A 122 -3.90 -8.73 -10.10
C SER A 122 -3.83 -8.77 -8.57
N SER A 123 -4.65 -7.96 -7.89
CA SER A 123 -4.49 -7.70 -6.45
C SER A 123 -3.14 -7.03 -6.14
N CYS A 124 -2.73 -7.03 -4.89
CA CYS A 124 -1.50 -6.37 -4.43
C CYS A 124 -0.39 -7.37 -4.10
N LEU A 125 0.83 -7.10 -4.55
CA LEU A 125 2.02 -7.93 -4.24
C LEU A 125 2.22 -8.18 -2.74
N THR A 126 1.80 -7.25 -1.87
CA THR A 126 1.97 -7.40 -0.43
C THR A 126 1.12 -8.52 0.17
N THR A 127 0.14 -9.07 -0.57
CA THR A 127 -0.59 -10.30 -0.19
C THR A 127 0.25 -11.57 -0.31
N THR A 128 1.46 -11.49 -0.86
CA THR A 128 2.38 -12.65 -0.99
C THR A 128 3.36 -12.78 0.15
N ILE A 129 3.35 -11.84 1.11
CA ILE A 129 4.29 -11.83 2.24
C ILE A 129 4.05 -13.05 3.12
N ASP A 130 5.13 -13.79 3.40
CA ASP A 130 5.10 -14.97 4.22
C ASP A 130 5.49 -14.65 5.67
N ARG A 131 4.58 -14.98 6.61
CA ARG A 131 4.77 -14.75 8.04
C ARG A 131 6.04 -15.42 8.57
N LYS A 132 6.38 -16.62 8.08
CA LYS A 132 7.53 -17.41 8.55
C LYS A 132 8.87 -16.66 8.38
N LYS A 133 8.94 -15.69 7.46
CA LYS A 133 10.15 -14.89 7.27
C LYS A 133 10.35 -13.82 8.36
N TYR A 134 9.29 -13.44 9.06
CA TYR A 134 9.25 -12.30 9.97
C TYR A 134 8.94 -12.68 11.41
N LEU A 135 8.38 -13.88 11.63
CA LEU A 135 8.11 -14.41 12.97
C LEU A 135 9.24 -15.35 13.37
N LYS A 136 10.04 -14.98 14.37
CA LYS A 136 11.27 -15.72 14.72
C LYS A 136 11.08 -16.76 15.82
N GLU A 137 10.38 -16.49 16.92
CA GLU A 137 10.53 -17.35 18.11
C GLU A 137 9.27 -17.56 18.97
N LYS A 138 8.30 -16.68 18.97
CA LYS A 138 7.11 -16.78 19.83
C LYS A 138 5.83 -16.89 19.03
N PRO A 139 4.84 -17.65 19.52
CA PRO A 139 3.52 -17.61 18.89
C PRO A 139 2.99 -16.16 18.90
N PRO A 140 2.23 -15.78 17.87
CA PRO A 140 1.68 -14.43 17.80
C PRO A 140 0.66 -14.20 18.92
N THR A 141 0.65 -12.99 19.46
CA THR A 141 -0.27 -12.59 20.54
C THR A 141 -0.82 -11.18 20.32
N GLY A 142 -1.96 -10.89 20.91
CA GLY A 142 -2.49 -9.55 21.04
C GLY A 142 -2.90 -8.85 19.75
N ILE A 143 -2.99 -7.54 19.85
CA ILE A 143 -3.51 -6.63 18.82
C ILE A 143 -2.44 -5.62 18.43
N ILE A 144 -2.20 -5.45 17.15
CA ILE A 144 -1.43 -4.34 16.62
C ILE A 144 -2.34 -3.27 16.01
N VAL A 145 -2.13 -2.01 16.39
CA VAL A 145 -2.83 -0.85 15.83
C VAL A 145 -1.87 -0.06 14.97
N ILE A 146 -2.17 0.08 13.67
CA ILE A 146 -1.32 0.85 12.74
C ILE A 146 -2.16 1.93 12.05
N GLY A 147 -2.06 3.17 12.53
CA GLY A 147 -2.69 4.32 11.90
C GLY A 147 -4.20 4.18 11.69
N ALA A 148 -4.92 3.58 12.66
CA ALA A 148 -6.36 3.30 12.54
C ALA A 148 -7.19 4.54 12.24
N PHE A 149 -6.88 5.67 12.89
CA PHE A 149 -7.60 6.95 12.73
C PHE A 149 -6.72 8.12 12.29
N ASP A 150 -5.51 7.87 11.79
CA ASP A 150 -4.60 8.93 11.32
C ASP A 150 -5.25 9.89 10.32
N ARG A 151 -6.18 9.39 9.50
CA ARG A 151 -6.86 10.19 8.47
C ARG A 151 -7.89 11.16 9.02
N LEU A 152 -8.35 10.95 10.25
CA LEU A 152 -9.26 11.87 10.95
C LEU A 152 -8.52 12.98 11.69
N ASN A 153 -7.19 12.85 11.84
CA ASN A 153 -6.38 13.91 12.42
C ASN A 153 -6.42 15.13 11.49
N PRO A 154 -6.93 16.29 11.94
CA PRO A 154 -7.08 17.44 11.09
C PRO A 154 -5.73 17.97 10.63
N ILE A 155 -5.68 18.36 9.36
CA ILE A 155 -4.53 18.99 8.72
C ILE A 155 -4.96 20.40 8.27
N ILE A 156 -4.07 21.37 8.40
CA ILE A 156 -4.26 22.70 7.83
C ILE A 156 -4.03 22.62 6.32
N ASP A 157 -5.06 22.94 5.54
CA ASP A 157 -5.00 22.92 4.07
C ASP A 157 -4.47 24.28 3.56
N ASN A 158 -3.28 24.28 2.98
CA ASN A 158 -2.59 25.45 2.45
C ASN A 158 -2.65 25.59 0.92
N LYS A 159 -3.53 24.85 0.25
CA LYS A 159 -3.64 24.87 -1.22
C LYS A 159 -4.16 26.17 -1.80
N SER A 160 -4.89 26.97 -1.01
CA SER A 160 -5.32 28.33 -1.36
C SER A 160 -5.57 29.13 -0.09
N ILE A 161 -5.49 30.47 -0.18
CA ILE A 161 -5.72 31.39 0.95
C ILE A 161 -7.09 31.14 1.59
N PHE A 162 -8.14 30.99 0.78
CA PHE A 162 -9.49 30.72 1.27
C PHE A 162 -9.58 29.38 2.05
N LYS A 163 -8.98 28.29 1.50
CA LYS A 163 -8.92 26.99 2.17
C LYS A 163 -8.08 27.04 3.44
N LEU A 164 -6.98 27.79 3.42
CA LEU A 164 -6.13 27.99 4.59
C LEU A 164 -6.93 28.65 5.73
N LEU A 165 -7.61 29.77 5.49
CA LEU A 165 -8.41 30.46 6.50
C LEU A 165 -9.52 29.56 7.06
N LEU A 166 -10.29 28.90 6.19
CA LEU A 166 -11.33 27.95 6.61
C LEU A 166 -10.75 26.77 7.43
N SER A 167 -9.57 26.27 7.05
CA SER A 167 -8.94 25.16 7.77
C SER A 167 -8.46 25.60 9.14
N ILE A 168 -7.90 26.81 9.29
CA ILE A 168 -7.46 27.37 10.58
C ILE A 168 -8.67 27.51 11.53
N ILE A 169 -9.78 28.10 11.06
CA ILE A 169 -11.00 28.28 11.87
C ILE A 169 -11.57 26.92 12.33
N LYS A 170 -11.62 25.93 11.44
CA LYS A 170 -12.18 24.61 11.73
C LYS A 170 -11.24 23.68 12.50
N TYR A 171 -9.93 23.97 12.50
CA TYR A 171 -8.91 23.11 13.07
C TYR A 171 -9.15 22.78 14.55
N PRO A 172 -9.37 23.75 15.48
CA PRO A 172 -9.53 23.46 16.90
C PRO A 172 -10.71 22.54 17.16
N PHE A 173 -11.87 22.77 16.52
CA PHE A 173 -13.06 21.94 16.69
C PHE A 173 -12.84 20.52 16.19
N LYS A 174 -12.23 20.36 15.02
CA LYS A 174 -11.88 19.06 14.46
C LYS A 174 -10.84 18.35 15.33
N LYS A 175 -9.89 19.09 15.89
CA LYS A 175 -8.85 18.53 16.76
C LYS A 175 -9.42 18.02 18.08
N ILE A 176 -10.33 18.76 18.70
CA ILE A 176 -11.05 18.33 19.90
C ILE A 176 -11.85 17.06 19.60
N SER A 177 -12.66 17.07 18.53
CA SER A 177 -13.45 15.91 18.12
C SER A 177 -12.57 14.68 17.87
N TYR A 178 -11.44 14.84 17.17
CA TYR A 178 -10.47 13.77 16.95
C TYR A 178 -9.89 13.22 18.26
N THR A 179 -9.50 14.12 19.18
CA THR A 179 -8.93 13.72 20.49
C THR A 179 -9.93 12.94 21.33
N ILE A 180 -11.19 13.35 21.35
CA ILE A 180 -12.27 12.63 22.05
C ILE A 180 -12.47 11.25 21.44
N LYS A 181 -12.56 11.15 20.10
CA LYS A 181 -12.69 9.88 19.39
C LYS A 181 -11.52 8.94 19.68
N LEU A 182 -10.30 9.45 19.63
CA LEU A 182 -9.09 8.68 19.91
C LEU A 182 -9.04 8.18 21.37
N LYS A 183 -9.40 9.04 22.34
CA LYS A 183 -9.49 8.65 23.75
C LYS A 183 -10.50 7.52 23.96
N LYS A 184 -11.71 7.65 23.38
CA LYS A 184 -12.74 6.60 23.45
C LYS A 184 -12.27 5.29 22.85
N PHE A 185 -11.59 5.35 21.68
CA PHE A 185 -11.00 4.18 21.03
C PHE A 185 -9.95 3.50 21.92
N ASN A 186 -9.01 4.26 22.46
CA ASN A 186 -7.97 3.72 23.33
C ASN A 186 -8.54 3.09 24.59
N ASN A 187 -9.52 3.74 25.25
CA ASN A 187 -10.19 3.19 26.42
C ASN A 187 -10.92 1.87 26.10
N HIS A 188 -11.56 1.78 24.94
CA HIS A 188 -12.21 0.54 24.52
C HIS A 188 -11.19 -0.59 24.33
N LEU A 189 -10.05 -0.31 23.69
CA LEU A 189 -8.98 -1.29 23.52
C LEU A 189 -8.41 -1.76 24.87
N LEU A 190 -8.17 -0.85 25.81
CA LEU A 190 -7.70 -1.20 27.14
C LEU A 190 -8.67 -2.15 27.88
N GLY A 191 -9.97 -2.02 27.61
CA GLY A 191 -10.99 -2.92 28.17
C GLY A 191 -11.01 -4.33 27.58
N LEU A 192 -10.26 -4.62 26.50
CA LEU A 192 -10.25 -5.94 25.86
C LEU A 192 -9.38 -6.98 26.58
N ASN A 193 -8.65 -6.60 27.63
CA ASN A 193 -7.73 -7.47 28.37
C ASN A 193 -6.75 -8.27 27.46
N ARG A 194 -6.22 -7.60 26.40
CA ARG A 194 -5.26 -8.13 25.44
C ARG A 194 -4.04 -7.23 25.36
N GLU A 195 -2.91 -7.79 25.01
CA GLU A 195 -1.72 -6.99 24.69
C GLU A 195 -1.99 -6.11 23.45
N ILE A 196 -1.71 -4.79 23.56
CA ILE A 196 -1.96 -3.84 22.48
C ILE A 196 -0.68 -3.07 22.18
N ASN A 197 -0.27 -3.15 20.92
CA ASN A 197 0.90 -2.45 20.41
C ASN A 197 0.47 -1.43 19.35
N THR A 198 0.77 -0.14 19.56
CA THR A 198 0.41 0.94 18.62
C THR A 198 1.64 1.43 17.88
N HIS A 199 1.54 1.51 16.55
CA HIS A 199 2.60 1.98 15.66
C HIS A 199 2.06 2.91 14.58
N SER A 200 2.97 3.72 13.99
CA SER A 200 2.68 4.53 12.80
C SER A 200 3.42 3.98 11.59
N GLN A 201 2.71 3.90 10.47
CA GLN A 201 3.33 3.62 9.16
C GLN A 201 3.91 4.90 8.52
N ILE A 202 3.56 6.06 9.07
CA ILE A 202 4.07 7.37 8.64
C ILE A 202 5.19 7.80 9.58
N ILE A 203 6.36 8.08 9.03
CA ILE A 203 7.55 8.52 9.75
C ILE A 203 7.73 10.03 9.69
N LYS A 204 8.40 10.59 10.69
CA LYS A 204 8.62 12.06 10.78
C LYS A 204 9.54 12.57 9.67
N GLN A 205 10.67 11.91 9.47
CA GLN A 205 11.65 12.27 8.44
C GLN A 205 11.49 11.38 7.20
N PRO A 206 11.58 11.92 5.99
CA PRO A 206 11.48 11.11 4.78
C PRO A 206 12.66 10.15 4.64
N VAL A 207 12.42 9.03 3.98
CA VAL A 207 13.46 8.02 3.71
C VAL A 207 14.49 8.59 2.74
N LYS A 208 15.77 8.62 3.15
CA LYS A 208 16.88 9.17 2.36
C LYS A 208 17.75 8.11 1.68
N SER A 209 17.57 6.84 2.00
CA SER A 209 18.24 5.74 1.30
C SER A 209 17.31 4.53 1.16
N HIS A 210 17.44 3.78 0.06
CA HIS A 210 16.65 2.58 -0.16
C HIS A 210 16.91 1.52 0.93
N GLN A 211 18.16 1.41 1.40
CA GLN A 211 18.52 0.48 2.47
C GLN A 211 17.72 0.79 3.74
N LYS A 212 17.68 2.07 4.16
CA LYS A 212 16.91 2.48 5.34
C LYS A 212 15.41 2.23 5.17
N GLY A 213 14.88 2.47 3.97
CA GLY A 213 13.47 2.17 3.65
C GLY A 213 13.13 0.69 3.82
N ILE A 214 13.99 -0.20 3.34
CA ILE A 214 13.84 -1.66 3.48
C ILE A 214 13.95 -2.10 4.94
N GLU A 215 14.91 -1.56 5.70
CA GLU A 215 15.04 -1.84 7.14
C GLU A 215 13.75 -1.51 7.90
N LEU A 216 13.22 -0.31 7.72
CA LEU A 216 11.96 0.12 8.33
C LEU A 216 10.76 -0.75 7.90
N ALA A 217 10.74 -1.18 6.64
CA ALA A 217 9.70 -2.08 6.15
C ALA A 217 9.77 -3.45 6.83
N LYS A 218 10.97 -4.02 6.97
CA LYS A 218 11.19 -5.30 7.67
C LYS A 218 10.80 -5.19 9.15
N GLU A 219 11.23 -4.15 9.85
CA GLU A 219 10.85 -3.89 11.24
C GLU A 219 9.32 -3.84 11.41
N MET A 220 8.62 -3.16 10.49
CA MET A 220 7.16 -3.09 10.52
C MET A 220 6.51 -4.46 10.27
N LEU A 221 7.03 -5.23 9.32
CA LEU A 221 6.55 -6.58 9.02
C LEU A 221 6.79 -7.55 10.18
N GLU A 222 7.91 -7.44 10.89
CA GLU A 222 8.19 -8.21 12.11
C GLU A 222 7.19 -7.90 13.24
N LYS A 223 6.84 -6.62 13.42
CA LYS A 223 5.82 -6.21 14.39
C LYS A 223 4.44 -6.77 14.02
N ILE A 224 4.05 -6.69 12.75
CA ILE A 224 2.79 -7.27 12.27
C ILE A 224 2.80 -8.79 12.49
N ALA A 225 3.88 -9.49 12.14
CA ALA A 225 3.98 -10.94 12.27
C ALA A 225 3.78 -11.48 13.70
N LYS A 226 4.13 -10.68 14.71
CA LYS A 226 4.01 -11.05 16.15
C LYS A 226 2.58 -10.94 16.70
N SER A 227 1.64 -10.37 15.94
CA SER A 227 0.27 -10.11 16.40
C SER A 227 -0.74 -11.10 15.81
N GLU A 228 -1.90 -11.24 16.46
CA GLU A 228 -3.03 -12.06 15.98
C GLU A 228 -4.04 -11.22 15.21
N ILE A 229 -4.24 -9.98 15.65
CA ILE A 229 -5.24 -9.06 15.10
C ILE A 229 -4.55 -7.76 14.72
N ILE A 230 -4.95 -7.18 13.61
CA ILE A 230 -4.56 -5.83 13.22
C ILE A 230 -5.78 -4.92 13.11
N ILE A 231 -5.66 -3.69 13.63
CA ILE A 231 -6.62 -2.61 13.44
C ILE A 231 -5.92 -1.49 12.68
N THR A 232 -6.39 -1.17 11.48
CA THR A 232 -5.67 -0.22 10.61
C THR A 232 -6.58 0.46 9.60
N SER A 233 -6.22 1.67 9.15
CA SER A 233 -6.74 2.32 7.93
C SER A 233 -5.72 2.32 6.78
N ARG A 234 -4.58 1.61 6.96
CA ARG A 234 -3.45 1.58 6.03
C ARG A 234 -3.45 0.30 5.22
N ILE A 235 -3.63 0.41 3.90
CA ILE A 235 -3.75 -0.77 3.03
C ILE A 235 -2.48 -1.64 3.02
N HIS A 236 -1.28 -1.01 3.09
CA HIS A 236 0.00 -1.74 3.16
C HIS A 236 0.41 -2.16 4.58
N ALA A 237 -0.52 -2.06 5.55
CA ALA A 237 -0.47 -2.77 6.81
C ALA A 237 -1.51 -3.90 6.82
N ALA A 238 -2.71 -3.65 6.29
CA ALA A 238 -3.80 -4.62 6.22
C ALA A 238 -3.48 -5.82 5.32
N LEU A 239 -2.97 -5.59 4.09
CA LEU A 239 -2.69 -6.67 3.15
C LEU A 239 -1.55 -7.60 3.59
N PRO A 240 -0.40 -7.11 4.10
CA PRO A 240 0.61 -7.98 4.70
C PRO A 240 0.07 -8.78 5.89
N ALA A 241 -0.72 -8.15 6.76
CA ALA A 241 -1.34 -8.82 7.90
C ALA A 241 -2.30 -9.95 7.45
N LEU A 242 -3.14 -9.70 6.45
CA LEU A 242 -3.98 -10.71 5.82
C LEU A 242 -3.14 -11.88 5.28
N ALA A 243 -2.07 -11.59 4.54
CA ALA A 243 -1.16 -12.59 3.99
C ALA A 243 -0.51 -13.45 5.07
N MET A 244 -0.19 -12.85 6.21
CA MET A 244 0.38 -13.50 7.38
C MET A 244 -0.65 -14.27 8.24
N GLY A 245 -1.93 -14.21 7.90
CA GLY A 245 -2.99 -14.94 8.60
C GLY A 245 -3.58 -14.20 9.81
N LEU A 246 -3.36 -12.89 9.96
CA LEU A 246 -3.99 -12.10 11.00
C LEU A 246 -5.47 -11.86 10.70
N LYS A 247 -6.28 -11.70 11.75
CA LYS A 247 -7.61 -11.13 11.64
C LYS A 247 -7.48 -9.62 11.38
N VAL A 248 -8.08 -9.11 10.31
CA VAL A 248 -7.92 -7.71 9.89
C VAL A 248 -9.20 -6.92 10.10
N ILE A 249 -9.14 -5.89 10.94
CA ILE A 249 -10.17 -4.87 11.10
C ILE A 249 -9.70 -3.62 10.35
N PHE A 250 -10.35 -3.32 9.24
CA PHE A 250 -10.01 -2.18 8.42
C PHE A 250 -10.94 -1.00 8.71
N ILE A 251 -10.38 0.07 9.29
CA ILE A 251 -11.13 1.31 9.54
C ILE A 251 -11.21 2.11 8.25
N ASP A 252 -12.42 2.25 7.72
CA ASP A 252 -12.63 2.94 6.44
C ASP A 252 -13.13 4.39 6.60
N GLU A 253 -13.32 4.87 7.82
CA GLU A 253 -13.68 6.26 8.07
C GLU A 253 -12.60 7.23 7.59
N GLY A 254 -13.02 8.31 6.95
CA GLY A 254 -12.11 9.29 6.33
C GLY A 254 -11.50 8.85 4.99
N LEU A 255 -12.01 7.76 4.41
CA LEU A 255 -11.60 7.26 3.08
C LEU A 255 -12.60 7.60 1.96
N ASP A 256 -13.61 8.45 2.24
CA ASP A 256 -14.67 8.81 1.28
C ASP A 256 -14.18 9.69 0.13
N HIS A 257 -13.04 10.39 0.31
CA HIS A 257 -12.44 11.17 -0.77
C HIS A 257 -12.12 10.27 -1.97
N ASN A 258 -12.47 10.72 -3.17
CA ASN A 258 -12.37 9.93 -4.40
C ASN A 258 -11.02 9.22 -4.58
N ASN A 259 -9.90 9.93 -4.31
CA ASN A 259 -8.56 9.34 -4.41
C ASN A 259 -8.33 8.15 -3.46
N HIS A 260 -9.02 8.11 -2.32
CA HIS A 260 -8.90 7.00 -1.38
C HIS A 260 -9.86 5.86 -1.73
N LYS A 261 -11.12 6.20 -2.04
CA LYS A 261 -12.15 5.23 -2.39
C LYS A 261 -11.74 4.39 -3.60
N GLN A 262 -11.29 5.02 -4.68
CA GLN A 262 -10.94 4.35 -5.93
C GLN A 262 -9.78 3.35 -5.76
N ARG A 263 -8.74 3.72 -5.02
CA ARG A 263 -7.56 2.86 -4.80
C ARG A 263 -7.81 1.62 -3.93
N LEU A 264 -8.98 1.53 -3.30
CA LEU A 264 -9.39 0.42 -2.43
C LEU A 264 -10.39 -0.53 -3.11
N LEU A 265 -10.86 -0.20 -4.32
CA LEU A 265 -11.81 -1.03 -5.06
C LEU A 265 -11.20 -2.41 -5.37
N GLY A 266 -11.89 -3.45 -4.91
CA GLY A 266 -11.43 -4.84 -4.97
C GLY A 266 -10.62 -5.28 -3.74
N LEU A 267 -9.86 -4.39 -3.10
CA LEU A 267 -9.03 -4.73 -1.94
C LEU A 267 -9.82 -4.75 -0.62
N LYS A 268 -10.81 -3.90 -0.46
CA LYS A 268 -11.66 -3.86 0.75
C LYS A 268 -12.43 -5.15 0.98
N ASN A 269 -12.69 -5.91 -0.07
CA ASN A 269 -13.43 -7.16 0.01
C ASN A 269 -12.73 -8.23 0.86
N TYR A 270 -11.41 -8.08 1.09
CA TYR A 270 -10.62 -9.01 1.89
C TYR A 270 -10.72 -8.79 3.41
N PHE A 271 -11.38 -7.73 3.87
CA PHE A 271 -11.33 -7.30 5.26
C PHE A 271 -12.70 -7.13 5.89
N THR A 272 -12.76 -7.25 7.21
CA THR A 272 -13.85 -6.68 8.00
C THR A 272 -13.67 -5.16 8.01
N CYS A 273 -14.45 -4.46 7.15
CA CYS A 273 -14.42 -3.01 7.04
C CYS A 273 -15.45 -2.38 7.96
N VAL A 274 -15.03 -1.40 8.76
CA VAL A 274 -15.91 -0.71 9.72
C VAL A 274 -15.60 0.78 9.79
N ASN A 275 -16.63 1.57 10.05
CA ASN A 275 -16.48 2.96 10.44
C ASN A 275 -16.22 3.10 11.95
N TYR A 276 -16.04 4.33 12.44
CA TYR A 276 -15.78 4.59 13.84
C TYR A 276 -16.89 4.09 14.78
N LYS A 277 -18.17 4.21 14.42
CA LYS A 277 -19.29 3.81 15.27
C LYS A 277 -19.40 2.30 15.38
N ASP A 278 -19.31 1.61 14.24
CA ASP A 278 -19.47 0.17 14.15
C ASP A 278 -18.28 -0.58 14.78
N PHE A 279 -17.12 0.07 14.87
CA PHE A 279 -15.93 -0.50 15.51
C PHE A 279 -16.20 -0.98 16.94
N PHE A 280 -16.98 -0.24 17.74
CA PHE A 280 -17.27 -0.59 19.13
C PHE A 280 -18.24 -1.76 19.31
N MET A 281 -18.88 -2.21 18.22
CA MET A 281 -19.78 -3.36 18.20
C MET A 281 -19.09 -4.66 17.72
N ILE A 282 -17.81 -4.59 17.33
CA ILE A 282 -17.09 -5.76 16.85
C ILE A 282 -16.84 -6.74 17.99
N ASN A 283 -17.21 -7.99 17.77
CA ASN A 283 -16.69 -9.10 18.56
C ASN A 283 -15.39 -9.63 17.92
N PHE A 284 -14.27 -9.38 18.56
CA PHE A 284 -12.93 -9.73 18.08
C PHE A 284 -12.72 -11.23 17.94
N ASP A 285 -13.47 -12.07 18.66
CA ASP A 285 -13.32 -13.52 18.59
C ASP A 285 -14.01 -14.11 17.35
N THR A 286 -15.06 -13.45 16.86
CA THR A 286 -15.85 -13.93 15.71
C THR A 286 -15.37 -13.39 14.36
N ILE A 287 -14.34 -12.53 14.31
CA ILE A 287 -13.79 -12.02 13.06
C ILE A 287 -13.28 -13.19 12.21
N LYS A 288 -13.84 -13.30 11.01
CA LYS A 288 -13.41 -14.29 10.02
C LYS A 288 -12.32 -13.71 9.12
N GLN A 289 -11.37 -14.55 8.74
CA GLN A 289 -10.38 -14.22 7.73
C GLN A 289 -10.92 -14.59 6.34
N ASP A 290 -10.89 -13.65 5.41
CA ASP A 290 -11.14 -13.92 4.00
C ASP A 290 -9.89 -14.53 3.34
N LEU A 291 -10.08 -15.63 2.63
CA LEU A 291 -9.00 -16.33 1.92
C LEU A 291 -9.06 -16.17 0.40
N SER A 292 -10.00 -15.39 -0.12
CA SER A 292 -10.20 -15.19 -1.56
C SER A 292 -8.98 -14.58 -2.26
N HIS A 293 -8.12 -13.86 -1.51
CA HIS A 293 -6.86 -13.32 -2.03
C HIS A 293 -5.86 -14.40 -2.47
N LYS A 294 -5.98 -15.66 -2.01
CA LYS A 294 -5.00 -16.74 -2.27
C LYS A 294 -4.89 -17.11 -3.74
N GLU A 295 -5.97 -17.01 -4.49
CA GLU A 295 -5.96 -17.22 -5.94
C GLU A 295 -5.02 -16.22 -6.64
N TYR A 296 -5.13 -14.96 -6.26
CA TYR A 296 -4.25 -13.92 -6.80
C TYR A 296 -2.79 -14.12 -6.39
N VAL A 297 -2.55 -14.58 -5.16
CA VAL A 297 -1.19 -14.91 -4.68
C VAL A 297 -0.54 -15.98 -5.55
N TYR A 298 -1.26 -17.03 -5.91
CA TYR A 298 -0.77 -18.06 -6.81
C TYR A 298 -0.41 -17.48 -8.19
N ASN A 299 -1.31 -16.70 -8.79
CA ASN A 299 -1.11 -16.08 -10.09
C ASN A 299 0.05 -15.07 -10.10
N ILE A 300 0.20 -14.27 -9.05
CA ILE A 300 1.34 -13.36 -8.86
C ILE A 300 2.66 -14.15 -8.88
N LYS A 301 2.77 -15.18 -8.04
CA LYS A 301 3.99 -16.00 -7.93
C LYS A 301 4.34 -16.67 -9.27
N LYS A 302 3.36 -17.25 -9.94
CA LYS A 302 3.53 -17.87 -11.27
C LYS A 302 4.03 -16.87 -12.31
N THR A 303 3.41 -15.69 -12.37
CA THR A 303 3.76 -14.61 -13.31
C THR A 303 5.19 -14.12 -13.10
N ILE A 304 5.59 -13.89 -11.84
CA ILE A 304 6.94 -13.43 -11.51
C ILE A 304 7.99 -14.50 -11.83
N ASN A 305 7.72 -15.78 -11.52
CA ASN A 305 8.63 -16.86 -11.85
C ASN A 305 8.85 -16.96 -13.37
N ASN A 306 7.78 -16.87 -14.16
CA ASN A 306 7.89 -16.85 -15.62
C ASN A 306 8.70 -15.66 -16.13
N PHE A 307 8.51 -14.48 -15.52
CA PHE A 307 9.26 -13.27 -15.88
C PHE A 307 10.75 -13.36 -15.54
N LYS A 308 11.09 -14.01 -14.42
CA LYS A 308 12.49 -14.24 -14.04
C LYS A 308 13.23 -15.11 -15.05
N ASN A 309 12.57 -16.17 -15.52
CA ASN A 309 13.19 -17.23 -16.33
C ASN A 309 13.26 -16.88 -17.84
N LYS A 310 12.50 -15.91 -18.31
CA LYS A 310 12.60 -15.35 -19.67
C LYS A 310 13.79 -14.40 -19.78
#